data_c31053b1e782b17f459b6e3b80c532a1
#
_entry.id   c31053b1e782b17f459b6e3b80c532a1
#
_cell.length_a   1.000
_cell.length_b   1.000
_cell.length_c   1.000
_cell.angle_alpha   90.00
_cell.angle_beta   90.00
_cell.angle_gamma   90.00
#
_symmetry.space_group_name_H-M   'P 1'
#
loop_
_entity.id
_entity.type
_entity.pdbx_description
1 polymer ?
#
loop_
_entity_poly.entity_id
_entity_poly.type
_entity_poly.pdbx_seq_one_letter_code
_entity_poly.pdbx_strand_id
1 'polypeptide(L)' 'MGEFDGGKEKFLQVVKSIDPAVEVVIPVVPSRGIFLVSFTKAGQRKFLTVSEDDILDLPEDPDILKKVTGEVQSSITAF' A
#
# COMPACT_ATOMS: atom_id res chain seq x y z
N MET A 1 -10.45 -4.13 -16.50
CA MET A 1 -9.23 -4.03 -15.65
C MET A 1 -8.84 -2.58 -15.48
N GLY A 2 -8.56 -2.19 -14.25
CA GLY A 2 -8.13 -0.83 -13.95
C GLY A 2 -6.62 -0.64 -14.12
N GLU A 3 -6.20 0.57 -14.42
CA GLU A 3 -4.78 0.90 -14.58
C GLU A 3 -3.99 0.71 -13.28
N PHE A 4 -4.68 0.74 -12.12
CA PHE A 4 -4.03 0.59 -10.81
C PHE A 4 -3.99 -0.85 -10.30
N ASP A 5 -4.62 -1.80 -10.99
CA ASP A 5 -4.77 -3.17 -10.48
C ASP A 5 -3.43 -3.86 -10.20
N GLY A 6 -2.47 -3.72 -11.12
CA GLY A 6 -1.14 -4.29 -10.93
C GLY A 6 -0.41 -3.70 -9.73
N GLY A 7 -0.51 -2.38 -9.54
CA GLY A 7 0.10 -1.70 -8.41
C GLY A 7 -0.54 -2.06 -7.08
N LYS A 8 -1.87 -2.15 -7.05
CA LYS A 8 -2.59 -2.56 -5.84
C LYS A 8 -2.23 -3.99 -5.44
N GLU A 9 -2.17 -4.90 -6.40
CA GLU A 9 -1.78 -6.28 -6.16
C GLU A 9 -0.36 -6.36 -5.60
N LYS A 10 0.57 -5.62 -6.19
CA LYS A 10 1.94 -5.56 -5.70
C LYS A 10 2.02 -4.99 -4.29
N PHE A 11 1.24 -3.95 -4.01
CA PHE A 11 1.16 -3.35 -2.68
C PHE A 11 0.69 -4.38 -1.63
N LEU A 12 -0.35 -5.15 -1.95
CA LEU A 12 -0.85 -6.20 -1.06
C LEU A 12 0.22 -7.27 -0.82
N GLN A 13 0.98 -7.65 -1.85
CA GLN A 13 2.09 -8.60 -1.71
C GLN A 13 3.16 -8.07 -0.76
N VAL A 14 3.50 -6.79 -0.86
CA VAL A 14 4.48 -6.15 0.02
C VAL A 14 4.01 -6.23 1.48
N VAL A 15 2.76 -5.87 1.75
CA VAL A 15 2.22 -5.91 3.11
C VAL A 15 2.25 -7.33 3.65
N LYS A 16 1.81 -8.31 2.87
CA LYS A 16 1.79 -9.72 3.31
C LYS A 16 3.17 -10.27 3.57
N SER A 17 4.18 -9.80 2.83
CA SER A 17 5.56 -10.23 3.04
C SER A 17 6.14 -9.67 4.36
N ILE A 18 5.65 -8.52 4.80
CA ILE A 18 6.10 -7.90 6.04
C ILE A 18 5.32 -8.47 7.23
N ASP A 19 3.99 -8.49 7.15
CA ASP A 19 3.14 -9.02 8.23
C ASP A 19 1.82 -9.53 7.64
N PRO A 20 1.66 -10.86 7.51
CA PRO A 20 0.43 -11.43 6.93
C PRO A 20 -0.81 -11.26 7.82
N ALA A 21 -0.65 -10.85 9.08
CA ALA A 21 -1.78 -10.63 9.98
C ALA A 21 -2.45 -9.27 9.77
N VAL A 22 -1.83 -8.38 8.99
CA VAL A 22 -2.38 -7.05 8.72
C VAL A 22 -3.42 -7.14 7.60
N GLU A 23 -4.60 -6.60 7.85
CA GLU A 23 -5.61 -6.41 6.81
C GLU A 23 -5.40 -5.07 6.12
N VAL A 24 -5.48 -5.07 4.80
CA VAL A 24 -5.26 -3.87 3.98
C VAL A 24 -6.52 -3.58 3.20
N VAL A 25 -6.95 -2.32 3.24
CA VAL A 25 -8.03 -1.83 2.39
C VAL A 25 -7.50 -0.69 1.54
N ILE A 26 -7.56 -0.87 0.23
CA ILE A 26 -7.17 0.15 -0.75
C ILE A 26 -8.44 0.64 -1.44
N PRO A 27 -8.71 1.96 -1.46
CA PRO A 27 -9.90 2.48 -2.16
C PRO A 27 -9.91 2.07 -3.63
N VAL A 28 -11.09 1.95 -4.21
CA VAL A 28 -11.26 1.59 -5.62
C VAL A 28 -10.63 2.65 -6.52
N VAL A 29 -10.81 3.92 -6.15
CA VAL A 29 -10.27 5.05 -6.92
C VAL A 29 -9.51 5.99 -5.99
N PRO A 30 -8.48 6.69 -6.51
CA PRO A 30 -7.77 7.69 -5.71
C PRO A 30 -8.64 8.94 -5.51
N SER A 31 -8.36 9.68 -4.45
CA SER A 31 -8.94 10.99 -4.20
C SER A 31 -7.83 12.03 -4.28
N ARG A 32 -7.98 13.01 -5.18
CA ARG A 32 -6.99 14.08 -5.38
C ARG A 32 -5.58 13.53 -5.65
N GLY A 33 -5.50 12.47 -6.45
CA GLY A 33 -4.21 11.87 -6.81
C GLY A 33 -3.57 11.02 -5.72
N ILE A 34 -4.30 10.69 -4.65
CA ILE A 34 -3.78 9.96 -3.49
C ILE A 34 -4.72 8.82 -3.14
N PHE A 35 -4.13 7.64 -2.85
CA PHE A 35 -4.85 6.53 -2.24
C PHE A 35 -4.67 6.58 -0.72
N LEU A 36 -5.77 6.68 0.02
CA LEU A 36 -5.74 6.57 1.47
C LEU A 36 -5.91 5.10 1.84
N VAL A 37 -4.79 4.43 2.08
CA VAL A 37 -4.77 3.00 2.40
C VAL A 37 -4.93 2.81 3.89
N SER A 38 -5.76 1.85 4.30
CA SER A 38 -5.90 1.51 5.71
C SER A 38 -5.28 0.17 6.03
N PHE A 39 -4.62 0.10 7.17
CA PHE A 39 -4.09 -1.13 7.75
C PHE A 39 -4.81 -1.41 9.06
N THR A 40 -5.26 -2.63 9.25
CA THR A 40 -5.93 -3.04 10.49
C THR A 40 -5.25 -4.29 11.03
N LYS A 41 -4.93 -4.26 12.33
CA LYS A 41 -4.36 -5.41 13.03
C LYS A 41 -4.80 -5.37 14.49
N ALA A 42 -5.31 -6.47 15.01
CA ALA A 42 -5.71 -6.62 16.41
C ALA A 42 -6.64 -5.48 16.89
N GLY A 43 -7.57 -5.05 16.05
CA GLY A 43 -8.50 -3.98 16.37
C GLY A 43 -7.96 -2.57 16.24
N GLN A 44 -6.69 -2.41 15.91
CA GLN A 44 -6.09 -1.10 15.66
C GLN A 44 -6.07 -0.79 14.17
N ARG A 45 -6.24 0.48 13.84
CA ARG A 45 -6.25 0.93 12.45
C ARG A 45 -5.26 2.06 12.25
N LYS A 46 -4.50 1.96 11.17
CA LYS A 46 -3.57 3.01 10.73
C LYS A 46 -3.81 3.33 9.27
N PHE A 47 -3.41 4.51 8.85
CA PHE A 47 -3.57 4.97 7.48
C PHE A 47 -2.23 5.35 6.89
N LEU A 48 -2.07 5.08 5.59
CA LEU A 48 -0.92 5.50 4.81
C LEU A 48 -1.42 6.14 3.53
N THR A 49 -0.92 7.32 3.19
CA THR A 49 -1.22 7.96 1.91
C THR A 49 -0.17 7.54 0.89
N VAL A 50 -0.63 7.06 -0.28
CA VAL A 50 0.24 6.65 -1.38
C VAL A 50 -0.23 7.38 -2.62
N SER A 51 0.67 8.04 -3.34
CA SER A 51 0.30 8.76 -4.56
C SER A 51 -0.14 7.77 -5.64
N GLU A 52 -1.04 8.21 -6.52
CA GLU A 52 -1.48 7.36 -7.63
C GLU A 52 -0.32 7.01 -8.56
N ASP A 53 0.65 7.93 -8.74
CA ASP A 53 1.84 7.67 -9.55
C ASP A 53 2.68 6.54 -8.95
N ASP A 54 2.83 6.52 -7.63
CA ASP A 54 3.56 5.45 -6.95
C ASP A 54 2.87 4.10 -7.12
N ILE A 55 1.54 4.07 -7.05
CA ILE A 55 0.80 2.83 -7.29
C ILE A 55 0.96 2.36 -8.73
N LEU A 56 0.90 3.28 -9.71
CA LEU A 56 1.09 2.93 -11.12
C LEU A 56 2.47 2.34 -11.39
N ASP A 57 3.50 2.91 -10.79
CA ASP A 57 4.90 2.54 -11.04
C ASP A 57 5.36 1.36 -10.18
N LEU A 58 4.64 1.04 -9.12
CA LEU A 58 5.05 0.03 -8.14
C LEU A 58 5.43 -1.33 -8.73
N PRO A 59 4.71 -1.89 -9.72
CA PRO A 59 5.07 -3.18 -10.29
C PRO A 59 6.32 -3.17 -11.16
N GLU A 60 6.74 -2.01 -11.66
CA GLU A 60 7.79 -1.91 -12.68
C GLU A 60 9.04 -1.14 -12.22
N ASP A 61 8.89 -0.24 -11.23
CA ASP A 61 9.97 0.62 -10.79
C ASP A 61 10.53 0.12 -9.44
N PRO A 62 11.75 -0.43 -9.42
CA PRO A 62 12.34 -0.95 -8.18
C PRO A 62 12.60 0.14 -7.13
N ASP A 63 12.85 1.37 -7.53
CA ASP A 63 13.06 2.47 -6.59
C ASP A 63 11.76 2.84 -5.88
N ILE A 64 10.65 2.87 -6.61
CA ILE A 64 9.33 3.09 -6.03
C ILE A 64 8.94 1.92 -5.12
N LEU A 65 9.21 0.70 -5.53
CA LEU A 65 8.97 -0.48 -4.71
C LEU A 65 9.72 -0.37 -3.37
N LYS A 66 10.98 0.02 -3.40
CA LYS A 66 11.79 0.19 -2.20
C LYS A 66 11.24 1.28 -1.28
N LYS A 67 10.86 2.42 -1.85
CA LYS A 67 10.28 3.54 -1.13
C LYS A 67 8.97 3.14 -0.43
N VAL A 68 8.05 2.53 -1.17
CA VAL A 68 6.75 2.12 -0.66
C VAL A 68 6.90 1.02 0.40
N THR A 69 7.79 0.06 0.16
CA THR A 69 8.08 -0.99 1.14
C THR A 69 8.55 -0.40 2.47
N GLY A 70 9.44 0.59 2.43
CA GLY A 70 9.90 1.28 3.62
C GLY A 70 8.79 2.01 4.36
N GLU A 71 7.89 2.69 3.64
CA GLU A 71 6.75 3.39 4.22
C GLU A 71 5.77 2.41 4.87
N VAL A 72 5.46 1.30 4.20
CA VAL A 72 4.59 0.25 4.72
C VAL A 72 5.21 -0.36 5.98
N GLN A 73 6.49 -0.69 5.93
CA GLN A 73 7.19 -1.30 7.07
C GLN A 73 7.15 -0.39 8.29
N SER A 74 7.40 0.91 8.11
CA SER A 74 7.32 1.89 9.19
C SER A 74 5.92 1.97 9.79
N SER A 75 4.89 1.97 8.94
CA SER A 75 3.49 2.04 9.38
C SER A 75 3.08 0.79 10.16
N ILE A 76 3.46 -0.39 9.67
CA ILE A 76 3.09 -1.67 10.29
C ILE A 76 3.85 -1.89 11.60
N THR A 77 5.11 -1.50 11.67
CA THR A 77 5.94 -1.66 12.87
C THR A 77 5.38 -0.86 14.06
N ALA A 78 4.62 0.20 13.77
CA ALA A 78 4.04 1.04 14.81
C ALA A 78 2.77 0.47 15.47
N PHE A 79 2.26 -0.69 15.00
CA PHE A 79 1.11 -1.34 15.64
C PHE A 79 1.40 -1.83 17.05
#